data_372eab4ad8d49b610344bf22ad08714b
#
_entry.id   372eab4ad8d49b610344bf22ad08714b
#
_cell.length_a   1.000
_cell.length_b   1.000
_cell.length_c   1.000
_cell.angle_alpha   90.00
_cell.angle_beta   90.00
_cell.angle_gamma   90.00
#
_symmetry.space_group_name_H-M   'P 1'
#
loop_
_entity.id
_entity.type
_entity.pdbx_description
1 polymer ?
#
loop_
_entity_poly.entity_id
_entity_poly.type
_entity_poly.pdbx_seq_one_letter_code
_entity_poly.pdbx_strand_id
1 'polypeptide(L)'
;MPRLHISCRRGLFFYPARARQSGALPYAGYKPAPEQEGHTAMNLNKLFTALRQHKNTPARNQQAGRHERYTHALEQFLDGHQPAVRLGGAYTLANLADEWLTDTSLPEQARREEAQAIIDTLTGCIRTPYPLAQKRQVLESDEAPAGYEGDFTRDQEALREEQLVRRTIFMELSRRLATVAGSTEKGNRKDKHTAPPLSPMWADLRFDFGGAPIFYPLQQLHFQNADFASATFYGPADFFGATFHGDTSFSAAQFTADASFHGANFNDWVGFSAAHFAGAAEFSGARFADAASFATVTFTGEADFSDALFSAAADFGVASFEADADFSRLNTAGIASFAAVTFGGKAVFTASTFHDEAHFAASVFNRPAVFSKSLFGGAARFAGVVTKQSAMFRGTSFASAADFSGASFTQYEDFGGARFDGDATFSRASFIALPRTRYEMDFPQHANFGNAAFAQGADFSKATFTAHVGFYKAMFAREVSFNGANFEGAYFADATFGQGADFRQTSFMYVKPSFEALERRLQRARFSAQADPQGYLFEARPESAHGFSCGTAELLNRTFVLPIGAVLYDPDSWDEEKQEYTRISEPAQ
;
A
#
# COMPACT_ATOMS: atom_id res chain seq x y z
N MET A 1 -42.06 25.81 13.06
CA MET A 1 -41.49 26.19 14.36
C MET A 1 -41.82 25.09 15.38
N PRO A 2 -40.92 24.60 16.21
CA PRO A 2 -39.76 25.24 16.80
C PRO A 2 -38.40 24.56 16.51
N ARG A 3 -37.34 25.35 16.74
CA ARG A 3 -35.92 24.97 16.69
C ARG A 3 -35.55 24.06 17.88
N LEU A 4 -34.75 23.01 17.63
CA LEU A 4 -34.05 22.28 18.68
C LEU A 4 -32.55 22.47 18.48
N HIS A 5 -31.93 23.17 19.42
CA HIS A 5 -30.50 23.20 19.69
C HIS A 5 -30.08 21.84 20.26
N ILE A 6 -29.06 21.23 19.70
CA ILE A 6 -28.34 20.12 20.35
C ILE A 6 -26.91 20.55 20.58
N SER A 7 -26.60 20.67 21.86
CA SER A 7 -25.28 20.96 22.44
C SER A 7 -24.40 19.70 22.37
N CYS A 8 -23.20 19.81 21.79
CA CYS A 8 -22.16 18.79 21.91
C CYS A 8 -21.54 18.83 23.33
N ARG A 9 -21.77 17.77 24.13
CA ARG A 9 -20.98 17.48 25.32
C ARG A 9 -19.91 16.45 24.98
N ARG A 10 -18.66 16.81 25.30
CA ARG A 10 -17.48 15.96 25.34
C ARG A 10 -17.67 14.83 26.34
N GLY A 11 -17.44 13.59 25.95
CA GLY A 11 -17.33 12.43 26.83
C GLY A 11 -15.95 11.79 26.67
N LEU A 12 -15.07 12.06 27.63
CA LEU A 12 -13.82 11.33 27.83
C LEU A 12 -14.15 9.94 28.40
N PHE A 13 -13.73 8.88 27.73
CA PHE A 13 -13.67 7.55 28.34
C PHE A 13 -12.21 7.18 28.60
N PHE A 14 -11.86 7.13 29.87
CA PHE A 14 -10.65 6.48 30.37
C PHE A 14 -10.84 4.96 30.35
N TYR A 15 -9.86 4.21 29.81
CA TYR A 15 -9.66 2.79 30.12
C TYR A 15 -8.33 2.61 30.84
N PRO A 16 -8.30 1.80 31.91
CA PRO A 16 -7.10 1.62 32.70
C PRO A 16 -6.13 0.62 32.07
N ALA A 17 -4.86 0.97 32.11
CA ALA A 17 -3.73 0.16 31.70
C ALA A 17 -3.59 -1.10 32.58
N ARG A 18 -3.43 -2.27 31.94
CA ARG A 18 -2.70 -3.41 32.53
C ARG A 18 -1.62 -3.84 31.54
N ALA A 19 -0.39 -3.63 31.97
CA ALA A 19 0.82 -4.05 31.30
C ALA A 19 0.92 -5.57 31.18
N ARG A 20 1.25 -6.06 29.96
CA ARG A 20 2.09 -7.24 29.79
C ARG A 20 3.06 -6.95 28.65
N GLN A 21 4.34 -7.14 28.96
CA GLN A 21 5.48 -7.00 28.09
C GLN A 21 5.40 -7.98 26.91
N SER A 22 5.45 -7.47 25.69
CA SER A 22 5.98 -8.15 24.52
C SER A 22 6.43 -7.06 23.54
N GLY A 23 7.68 -7.18 23.06
CA GLY A 23 8.51 -6.19 22.40
C GLY A 23 7.83 -5.35 21.34
N ALA A 24 7.58 -4.11 21.67
CA ALA A 24 7.31 -3.07 20.68
C ALA A 24 8.66 -2.48 20.26
N LEU A 25 8.95 -2.56 18.97
CA LEU A 25 10.03 -1.79 18.36
C LEU A 25 9.74 -0.28 18.56
N PRO A 26 10.74 0.53 18.87
CA PRO A 26 10.54 1.95 19.09
C PRO A 26 10.16 2.62 17.77
N TYR A 27 8.97 3.18 17.69
CA TYR A 27 8.67 4.24 16.75
C TYR A 27 9.67 5.37 17.00
N ALA A 28 10.58 5.60 16.08
CA ALA A 28 11.39 6.80 16.06
C ALA A 28 10.42 7.99 16.02
N GLY A 29 10.31 8.70 17.16
CA GLY A 29 9.35 9.77 17.35
C GLY A 29 9.59 10.89 16.33
N TYR A 30 8.68 11.02 15.37
CA TYR A 30 8.48 12.25 14.65
C TYR A 30 7.96 13.27 15.68
N LYS A 31 8.83 14.21 16.10
CA LYS A 31 8.38 15.43 16.77
C LYS A 31 7.75 16.29 15.69
N PRO A 32 6.46 16.62 15.77
CA PRO A 32 5.91 17.64 14.90
C PRO A 32 6.70 18.92 15.15
N ALA A 33 7.18 19.54 14.08
CA ALA A 33 7.73 20.88 14.15
C ALA A 33 6.65 21.81 14.73
N PRO A 34 7.01 22.78 15.57
CA PRO A 34 6.04 23.68 16.16
C PRO A 34 5.29 24.40 15.03
N GLU A 35 3.95 24.41 15.13
CA GLU A 35 3.10 25.26 14.29
C GLU A 35 3.63 26.69 14.32
N GLN A 36 4.26 27.10 13.25
CA GLN A 36 4.53 28.51 13.00
C GLN A 36 3.36 29.09 12.20
N GLU A 37 2.38 29.62 12.91
CA GLU A 37 1.54 30.65 12.37
C GLU A 37 2.41 31.82 11.88
N GLY A 38 2.38 32.09 10.60
CA GLY A 38 3.03 33.27 10.06
C GLY A 38 3.25 33.14 8.57
N HIS A 39 2.37 33.72 7.78
CA HIS A 39 2.67 34.12 6.41
C HIS A 39 3.98 34.92 6.40
N THR A 40 5.08 34.25 6.11
CA THR A 40 6.36 34.92 5.99
C THR A 40 6.41 35.58 4.61
N ALA A 41 5.91 36.81 4.52
CA ALA A 41 6.38 37.71 3.50
C ALA A 41 7.92 37.71 3.57
N MET A 42 8.55 37.34 2.43
CA MET A 42 10.00 37.26 2.31
C MET A 42 10.64 38.49 2.94
N ASN A 43 11.34 38.31 4.06
CA ASN A 43 11.87 39.41 4.83
C ASN A 43 13.22 39.85 4.21
N LEU A 44 13.13 40.58 3.09
CA LEU A 44 14.27 41.19 2.36
C LEU A 44 15.22 41.95 3.29
N ASN A 45 14.72 42.50 4.41
CA ASN A 45 15.54 43.25 5.37
C ASN A 45 16.55 42.38 6.15
N LYS A 46 16.32 41.10 6.35
CA LYS A 46 17.32 40.20 6.98
C LYS A 46 18.50 39.92 6.04
N LEU A 47 18.23 39.83 4.73
CA LEU A 47 19.28 39.67 3.72
C LEU A 47 20.18 40.91 3.65
N PHE A 48 19.60 42.11 3.73
CA PHE A 48 20.38 43.36 3.69
C PHE A 48 21.18 43.66 4.96
N THR A 49 20.82 43.06 6.10
CA THR A 49 21.54 43.30 7.37
C THR A 49 22.81 42.47 7.47
N ALA A 50 22.83 41.26 6.89
CA ALA A 50 24.02 40.42 6.84
C ALA A 50 25.13 40.98 5.93
N LEU A 51 24.78 41.81 4.95
CA LEU A 51 25.68 42.38 3.96
C LEU A 51 26.56 43.54 4.46
N ARG A 52 26.38 44.07 5.67
CA ARG A 52 27.02 45.30 6.14
C ARG A 52 28.32 45.18 6.96
N GLN A 53 28.82 44.00 7.26
CA GLN A 53 30.01 43.89 8.11
C GLN A 53 31.10 42.99 7.51
N HIS A 54 32.05 43.51 6.78
CA HIS A 54 33.49 43.12 6.75
C HIS A 54 34.31 43.89 5.70
N LYS A 55 35.61 44.14 5.97
CA LYS A 55 36.48 45.06 5.19
C LYS A 55 37.49 44.31 4.28
N ASN A 56 37.70 44.86 3.10
CA ASN A 56 38.62 44.69 1.94
C ASN A 56 39.68 43.59 1.87
N THR A 57 39.46 42.61 0.96
CA THR A 57 40.45 41.70 0.31
C THR A 57 40.02 41.39 -1.13
N PRO A 58 40.88 40.90 -2.07
CA PRO A 58 40.51 40.55 -3.45
C PRO A 58 39.32 39.57 -3.55
N ALA A 59 39.26 38.59 -2.65
CA ALA A 59 38.11 37.66 -2.53
C ALA A 59 36.81 38.43 -2.26
N ARG A 60 36.87 39.54 -1.57
CA ARG A 60 35.74 40.41 -1.26
C ARG A 60 35.23 41.23 -2.45
N ASN A 61 36.11 41.65 -3.34
CA ASN A 61 35.70 42.33 -4.58
C ASN A 61 34.97 41.34 -5.49
N GLN A 62 35.37 40.09 -5.50
CA GLN A 62 34.70 39.02 -6.25
C GLN A 62 33.32 38.69 -5.65
N GLN A 63 33.21 38.61 -4.33
CA GLN A 63 31.93 38.46 -3.65
C GLN A 63 31.00 39.67 -3.88
N ALA A 64 31.50 40.89 -3.77
CA ALA A 64 30.75 42.08 -4.04
C ALA A 64 30.20 42.11 -5.48
N GLY A 65 31.02 41.72 -6.46
CA GLY A 65 30.60 41.58 -7.86
C GLY A 65 29.55 40.47 -8.08
N ARG A 66 29.59 39.37 -7.31
CA ARG A 66 28.50 38.33 -7.35
C ARG A 66 27.21 38.87 -6.77
N HIS A 67 27.24 39.59 -5.66
CA HIS A 67 26.05 40.19 -5.06
C HIS A 67 25.41 41.27 -5.95
N GLU A 68 26.21 42.04 -6.64
CA GLU A 68 25.70 43.01 -7.63
C GLU A 68 25.01 42.31 -8.79
N ARG A 69 25.63 41.25 -9.33
CA ARG A 69 25.01 40.40 -10.38
C ARG A 69 23.77 39.69 -9.88
N TYR A 70 23.75 39.23 -8.62
CA TYR A 70 22.55 38.66 -8.00
C TYR A 70 21.40 39.67 -7.94
N THR A 71 21.67 40.90 -7.47
CA THR A 71 20.65 41.93 -7.40
C THR A 71 20.08 42.26 -8.78
N HIS A 72 20.94 42.40 -9.79
CA HIS A 72 20.51 42.68 -11.15
C HIS A 72 19.73 41.49 -11.77
N ALA A 73 20.21 40.26 -11.56
CA ALA A 73 19.51 39.06 -12.02
C ALA A 73 18.14 38.89 -11.33
N LEU A 74 18.06 39.26 -10.04
CA LEU A 74 16.80 39.22 -9.29
C LEU A 74 15.82 40.28 -9.82
N GLU A 75 16.27 41.51 -10.14
CA GLU A 75 15.44 42.54 -10.76
C GLU A 75 14.88 42.07 -12.10
N GLN A 76 15.72 41.44 -12.95
CA GLN A 76 15.29 40.85 -14.21
C GLN A 76 14.31 39.69 -14.00
N PHE A 77 14.57 38.82 -13.03
CA PHE A 77 13.75 37.65 -12.73
C PHE A 77 12.36 38.02 -12.21
N LEU A 78 12.25 39.12 -11.49
CA LEU A 78 10.98 39.66 -10.95
C LEU A 78 10.27 40.66 -11.91
N ASP A 79 10.82 40.88 -13.12
CA ASP A 79 10.18 41.72 -14.13
C ASP A 79 8.78 41.17 -14.46
N GLY A 80 7.75 41.99 -14.23
CA GLY A 80 6.36 41.60 -14.46
C GLY A 80 5.89 41.66 -15.92
N HIS A 81 6.74 42.13 -16.86
CA HIS A 81 6.29 42.52 -18.20
C HIS A 81 6.89 41.69 -19.34
N GLN A 82 8.06 41.09 -19.16
CA GLN A 82 8.76 40.43 -20.25
C GLN A 82 9.26 39.02 -19.84
N PRO A 83 8.61 37.95 -20.30
CA PRO A 83 9.04 36.56 -20.01
C PRO A 83 10.50 36.27 -20.37
N ALA A 84 10.99 36.83 -21.48
CA ALA A 84 12.37 36.67 -21.91
C ALA A 84 13.39 37.26 -20.92
N VAL A 85 13.07 38.43 -20.32
CA VAL A 85 13.90 39.06 -19.30
C VAL A 85 13.92 38.25 -18.02
N ARG A 86 12.75 37.74 -17.59
CA ARG A 86 12.62 36.84 -16.44
C ARG A 86 13.45 35.57 -16.62
N LEU A 87 13.42 34.94 -17.79
CA LEU A 87 14.24 33.77 -18.11
C LEU A 87 15.74 34.08 -18.07
N GLY A 88 16.18 35.24 -18.58
CA GLY A 88 17.56 35.70 -18.47
C GLY A 88 18.02 35.83 -17.02
N GLY A 89 17.17 36.41 -16.17
CA GLY A 89 17.38 36.49 -14.73
C GLY A 89 17.49 35.09 -14.07
N ALA A 90 16.57 34.18 -14.39
CA ALA A 90 16.60 32.82 -13.86
C ALA A 90 17.88 32.05 -14.23
N TYR A 91 18.31 32.10 -15.49
CA TYR A 91 19.57 31.49 -15.94
C TYR A 91 20.79 32.10 -15.24
N THR A 92 20.80 33.43 -15.05
CA THR A 92 21.87 34.13 -14.35
C THR A 92 21.94 33.72 -12.89
N LEU A 93 20.79 33.62 -12.21
CA LEU A 93 20.71 33.15 -10.83
C LEU A 93 21.24 31.71 -10.70
N ALA A 94 20.80 30.79 -11.57
CA ALA A 94 21.26 29.41 -11.53
C ALA A 94 22.78 29.29 -11.78
N ASN A 95 23.36 30.08 -12.70
CA ASN A 95 24.80 30.11 -12.93
C ASN A 95 25.56 30.70 -11.72
N LEU A 96 24.99 31.68 -11.04
CA LEU A 96 25.58 32.22 -9.81
C LEU A 96 25.62 31.18 -8.68
N ALA A 97 24.60 30.31 -8.58
CA ALA A 97 24.65 29.20 -7.63
C ALA A 97 25.83 28.25 -7.93
N ASP A 98 26.08 27.95 -9.22
CA ASP A 98 27.24 27.15 -9.64
C ASP A 98 28.58 27.84 -9.25
N GLU A 99 28.66 29.16 -9.47
CA GLU A 99 29.85 29.93 -9.11
C GLU A 99 30.11 29.97 -7.58
N TRP A 100 29.06 30.04 -6.76
CA TRP A 100 29.19 29.96 -5.31
C TRP A 100 29.68 28.59 -4.86
N LEU A 101 29.10 27.52 -5.36
CA LEU A 101 29.46 26.15 -4.99
C LEU A 101 30.93 25.80 -5.40
N THR A 102 31.45 26.36 -6.48
CA THR A 102 32.80 26.12 -6.97
C THR A 102 33.87 26.99 -6.32
N ASP A 103 33.51 28.00 -5.53
CA ASP A 103 34.46 28.93 -4.91
C ASP A 103 35.20 28.31 -3.72
N THR A 104 36.35 27.70 -3.97
CA THR A 104 37.17 27.08 -2.94
C THR A 104 37.83 28.07 -1.96
N SER A 105 37.71 29.38 -2.20
CA SER A 105 38.20 30.41 -1.27
C SER A 105 37.31 30.57 -0.03
N LEU A 106 36.09 30.02 -0.07
CA LEU A 106 35.12 30.06 1.00
C LEU A 106 34.97 28.71 1.69
N PRO A 107 34.63 28.71 3.00
CA PRO A 107 34.19 27.47 3.67
C PRO A 107 33.03 26.82 2.95
N GLU A 108 32.96 25.50 2.94
CA GLU A 108 31.94 24.72 2.25
C GLU A 108 30.52 25.13 2.69
N GLN A 109 30.31 25.30 3.99
CA GLN A 109 29.04 25.74 4.53
C GLN A 109 28.57 27.09 3.96
N ALA A 110 29.47 28.08 3.89
CA ALA A 110 29.14 29.40 3.34
C ALA A 110 28.81 29.33 1.85
N ARG A 111 29.52 28.49 1.07
CA ARG A 111 29.19 28.25 -0.35
C ARG A 111 27.79 27.66 -0.53
N ARG A 112 27.43 26.69 0.31
CA ARG A 112 26.11 26.04 0.28
C ARG A 112 25.00 27.02 0.70
N GLU A 113 25.22 27.82 1.74
CA GLU A 113 24.24 28.82 2.20
C GLU A 113 23.91 29.85 1.12
N GLU A 114 24.92 30.36 0.39
CA GLU A 114 24.72 31.30 -0.70
C GLU A 114 24.01 30.66 -1.91
N ALA A 115 24.40 29.43 -2.27
CA ALA A 115 23.72 28.69 -3.33
C ALA A 115 22.29 28.36 -2.95
N GLN A 116 22.02 27.94 -1.71
CA GLN A 116 20.67 27.64 -1.22
C GLN A 116 19.75 28.86 -1.28
N ALA A 117 20.26 30.05 -0.91
CA ALA A 117 19.47 31.28 -1.01
C ALA A 117 19.00 31.59 -2.44
N ILE A 118 19.84 31.25 -3.43
CA ILE A 118 19.47 31.35 -4.85
C ILE A 118 18.41 30.33 -5.23
N ILE A 119 18.57 29.07 -4.78
CA ILE A 119 17.56 28.03 -5.03
C ILE A 119 16.24 28.39 -4.38
N ASP A 120 16.26 28.88 -3.14
CA ASP A 120 15.04 29.34 -2.44
C ASP A 120 14.34 30.50 -3.20
N THR A 121 15.10 31.34 -3.88
CA THR A 121 14.55 32.40 -4.73
C THR A 121 13.86 31.83 -5.97
N LEU A 122 14.49 30.85 -6.65
CA LEU A 122 13.94 30.21 -7.85
C LEU A 122 12.69 29.38 -7.51
N THR A 123 12.76 28.56 -6.45
CA THR A 123 11.61 27.75 -6.01
C THR A 123 10.50 28.63 -5.43
N GLY A 124 10.84 29.74 -4.78
CA GLY A 124 9.89 30.74 -4.29
C GLY A 124 9.00 31.34 -5.40
N CYS A 125 9.56 31.57 -6.60
CA CYS A 125 8.75 31.97 -7.76
C CYS A 125 7.74 30.89 -8.15
N ILE A 126 8.15 29.63 -8.14
CA ILE A 126 7.27 28.50 -8.46
C ILE A 126 6.13 28.37 -7.43
N ARG A 127 6.43 28.63 -6.15
CA ARG A 127 5.45 28.60 -5.05
C ARG A 127 4.49 29.79 -5.04
N THR A 128 4.81 30.86 -5.77
CA THR A 128 3.92 32.04 -5.81
C THR A 128 2.54 31.67 -6.36
N PRO A 129 1.43 31.98 -5.66
CA PRO A 129 0.09 31.71 -6.13
C PRO A 129 -0.16 32.32 -7.51
N TYR A 130 -0.82 31.59 -8.39
CA TYR A 130 -1.17 32.06 -9.73
C TYR A 130 -2.65 31.73 -10.02
N PRO A 131 -3.56 32.71 -9.95
CA PRO A 131 -5.01 32.46 -10.03
C PRO A 131 -5.46 31.78 -11.33
N LEU A 132 -4.79 32.04 -12.47
CA LEU A 132 -5.14 31.43 -13.74
C LEU A 132 -4.79 29.93 -13.80
N ALA A 133 -3.94 29.43 -12.90
CA ALA A 133 -3.66 28.00 -12.80
C ALA A 133 -4.94 27.16 -12.60
N GLN A 134 -5.89 27.65 -11.80
CA GLN A 134 -7.18 26.98 -11.56
C GLN A 134 -8.06 26.94 -12.83
N LYS A 135 -7.88 27.90 -13.73
CA LYS A 135 -8.60 27.99 -15.02
C LYS A 135 -7.87 27.27 -16.16
N ARG A 136 -6.74 26.58 -15.88
CA ARG A 136 -5.88 25.96 -16.90
C ARG A 136 -6.66 25.16 -17.92
N GLN A 137 -7.51 24.23 -17.49
CA GLN A 137 -8.27 23.34 -18.39
C GLN A 137 -9.18 24.14 -19.35
N VAL A 138 -9.76 25.22 -18.88
CA VAL A 138 -10.59 26.13 -19.68
C VAL A 138 -9.74 26.95 -20.63
N LEU A 139 -8.62 27.48 -20.15
CA LEU A 139 -7.73 28.34 -20.93
C LEU A 139 -6.89 27.59 -21.98
N GLU A 140 -6.76 26.29 -21.87
CA GLU A 140 -6.12 25.43 -22.88
C GLU A 140 -7.10 24.97 -23.98
N SER A 141 -8.40 25.31 -23.90
CA SER A 141 -9.36 25.08 -24.98
C SER A 141 -9.20 26.10 -26.12
N ASP A 142 -9.65 25.71 -27.31
CA ASP A 142 -9.53 26.59 -28.52
C ASP A 142 -10.45 27.77 -28.46
N GLU A 143 -11.59 27.68 -27.77
CA GLU A 143 -12.62 28.72 -27.71
C GLU A 143 -13.04 29.02 -26.27
N ALA A 144 -13.40 30.27 -26.01
CA ALA A 144 -13.94 30.65 -24.72
C ALA A 144 -15.29 29.98 -24.45
N PRO A 145 -15.48 29.30 -23.30
CA PRO A 145 -16.78 28.75 -22.96
C PRO A 145 -17.80 29.86 -22.69
N ALA A 146 -19.07 29.56 -22.94
CA ALA A 146 -20.15 30.50 -22.67
C ALA A 146 -20.14 30.92 -21.20
N GLY A 147 -20.09 32.22 -20.94
CA GLY A 147 -20.05 32.79 -19.59
C GLY A 147 -18.65 32.91 -18.97
N TYR A 148 -17.57 32.77 -19.75
CA TYR A 148 -16.23 33.05 -19.25
C TYR A 148 -16.13 34.48 -18.71
N GLU A 149 -15.72 34.61 -17.46
CA GLU A 149 -15.51 35.89 -16.81
C GLU A 149 -14.06 36.37 -17.00
N GLY A 150 -13.86 37.44 -17.75
CA GLY A 150 -12.55 38.02 -18.06
C GLY A 150 -12.27 38.14 -19.57
N ASP A 151 -11.06 38.50 -19.91
CA ASP A 151 -10.55 38.53 -21.29
C ASP A 151 -9.87 37.19 -21.56
N PHE A 152 -10.57 36.26 -22.23
CA PHE A 152 -10.10 34.91 -22.47
C PHE A 152 -8.75 34.86 -23.21
N THR A 153 -8.60 35.66 -24.25
CA THR A 153 -7.36 35.72 -25.05
C THR A 153 -6.17 36.19 -24.23
N ARG A 154 -6.37 37.28 -23.49
CA ARG A 154 -5.34 37.82 -22.60
C ARG A 154 -4.98 36.86 -21.48
N ASP A 155 -5.97 36.22 -20.85
CA ASP A 155 -5.75 35.26 -19.78
C ASP A 155 -5.04 33.99 -20.31
N GLN A 156 -5.35 33.57 -21.56
CA GLN A 156 -4.69 32.47 -22.23
C GLN A 156 -3.21 32.77 -22.53
N GLU A 157 -2.91 34.00 -23.03
CA GLU A 157 -1.54 34.46 -23.26
C GLU A 157 -0.76 34.50 -21.95
N ALA A 158 -1.32 35.11 -20.91
CA ALA A 158 -0.69 35.20 -19.60
C ALA A 158 -0.42 33.82 -18.97
N LEU A 159 -1.33 32.87 -19.14
CA LEU A 159 -1.12 31.50 -18.69
C LEU A 159 0.06 30.84 -19.42
N ARG A 160 0.12 30.94 -20.74
CA ARG A 160 1.21 30.38 -21.57
C ARG A 160 2.56 30.99 -21.22
N GLU A 161 2.63 32.28 -21.01
CA GLU A 161 3.86 32.96 -20.60
C GLU A 161 4.37 32.47 -19.25
N GLU A 162 3.49 32.35 -18.25
CA GLU A 162 3.86 31.89 -16.92
C GLU A 162 4.21 30.40 -16.92
N GLN A 163 3.51 29.57 -17.72
CA GLN A 163 3.89 28.17 -17.96
C GLN A 163 5.31 28.05 -18.51
N LEU A 164 5.66 28.89 -19.50
CA LEU A 164 7.00 28.89 -20.08
C LEU A 164 8.08 29.22 -19.04
N VAL A 165 7.87 30.26 -18.25
CA VAL A 165 8.84 30.71 -17.25
C VAL A 165 9.04 29.64 -16.18
N ARG A 166 7.96 29.15 -15.54
CA ARG A 166 8.05 28.18 -14.44
C ARG A 166 8.58 26.84 -14.91
N ARG A 167 8.13 26.36 -16.09
CA ARG A 167 8.65 25.15 -16.70
C ARG A 167 10.15 25.25 -16.96
N THR A 168 10.63 26.38 -17.48
CA THR A 168 12.06 26.58 -17.77
C THR A 168 12.88 26.57 -16.50
N ILE A 169 12.39 27.17 -15.41
CA ILE A 169 13.06 27.10 -14.09
C ILE A 169 13.19 25.64 -13.66
N PHE A 170 12.09 24.87 -13.68
CA PHE A 170 12.10 23.45 -13.33
C PHE A 170 13.10 22.64 -14.16
N MET A 171 13.09 22.83 -15.48
CA MET A 171 13.99 22.11 -16.38
C MET A 171 15.46 22.47 -16.09
N GLU A 172 15.74 23.72 -15.74
CA GLU A 172 17.11 24.17 -15.44
C GLU A 172 17.62 23.62 -14.09
N LEU A 173 16.74 23.53 -13.08
CA LEU A 173 17.04 22.87 -11.81
C LEU A 173 17.31 21.37 -12.02
N SER A 174 16.40 20.68 -12.70
CA SER A 174 16.52 19.24 -12.99
C SER A 174 17.77 18.92 -13.84
N ARG A 175 18.08 19.74 -14.85
CA ARG A 175 19.26 19.53 -15.70
C ARG A 175 20.55 19.51 -14.90
N ARG A 176 20.69 20.36 -13.89
CA ARG A 176 21.89 20.40 -13.03
C ARG A 176 21.99 19.19 -12.12
N LEU A 177 20.88 18.60 -11.74
CA LEU A 177 20.85 17.36 -10.96
C LEU A 177 21.10 16.11 -11.85
N ALA A 178 20.66 16.15 -13.12
CA ALA A 178 20.79 15.03 -14.06
C ALA A 178 22.23 14.76 -14.54
N THR A 179 23.15 15.73 -14.47
CA THR A 179 24.50 15.61 -15.04
C THR A 179 25.36 14.50 -14.45
N VAL A 180 24.91 13.84 -13.38
CA VAL A 180 25.63 12.73 -12.72
C VAL A 180 25.06 11.35 -13.10
N ALA A 181 23.78 11.25 -13.43
CA ALA A 181 23.17 9.97 -13.79
C ALA A 181 23.65 9.40 -15.13
N GLY A 182 24.09 10.26 -16.06
CA GLY A 182 24.53 9.87 -17.42
C GLY A 182 25.97 9.35 -17.54
N SER A 183 26.81 9.47 -16.52
CA SER A 183 28.22 9.06 -16.60
C SER A 183 28.49 7.59 -16.23
N THR A 184 27.51 6.87 -15.71
CA THR A 184 27.68 5.49 -15.23
C THR A 184 27.31 4.41 -16.27
N GLU A 185 26.67 4.74 -17.39
CA GLU A 185 26.22 3.72 -18.37
C GLU A 185 27.20 3.33 -19.46
N LYS A 186 28.40 3.91 -19.55
CA LYS A 186 29.41 3.52 -20.57
C LYS A 186 30.73 2.96 -20.01
N GLY A 187 30.76 2.47 -18.80
CA GLY A 187 31.91 1.80 -18.18
C GLY A 187 31.82 0.28 -18.28
N ASN A 188 32.68 -0.30 -19.13
CA ASN A 188 32.90 -1.74 -19.32
C ASN A 188 33.16 -2.43 -17.95
N ARG A 189 32.41 -3.50 -17.64
CA ARG A 189 32.36 -4.27 -16.37
C ARG A 189 33.67 -4.92 -15.91
N LYS A 190 34.83 -4.33 -16.07
CA LYS A 190 36.11 -4.98 -15.68
C LYS A 190 37.01 -4.23 -14.72
N ASP A 191 36.76 -2.98 -14.33
CA ASP A 191 37.65 -2.26 -13.42
C ASP A 191 37.03 -2.08 -12.01
N LYS A 192 37.54 -2.86 -11.05
CA LYS A 192 37.17 -2.83 -9.62
C LYS A 192 37.78 -1.66 -8.83
N HIS A 193 38.27 -0.62 -9.48
CA HIS A 193 38.89 0.56 -8.86
C HIS A 193 38.37 1.87 -9.44
N THR A 194 37.08 1.99 -9.63
CA THR A 194 36.46 3.29 -9.93
C THR A 194 36.36 4.10 -8.64
N ALA A 195 36.89 5.31 -8.67
CA ALA A 195 36.67 6.31 -7.63
C ALA A 195 35.17 6.50 -7.39
N PRO A 196 34.73 6.79 -6.15
CA PRO A 196 33.31 7.03 -5.89
C PRO A 196 32.81 8.09 -6.86
N PRO A 197 31.57 7.95 -7.38
CA PRO A 197 30.98 8.95 -8.27
C PRO A 197 31.04 10.30 -7.57
N LEU A 198 31.54 11.32 -8.27
CA LEU A 198 31.56 12.69 -7.76
C LEU A 198 30.11 13.06 -7.41
N SER A 199 29.87 13.42 -6.16
CA SER A 199 28.55 13.94 -5.76
C SER A 199 28.16 15.09 -6.68
N PRO A 200 26.92 15.13 -7.19
CA PRO A 200 26.48 16.26 -7.99
C PRO A 200 26.66 17.55 -7.19
N MET A 201 27.10 18.59 -7.85
CA MET A 201 27.40 19.87 -7.19
C MET A 201 26.22 20.44 -6.38
N TRP A 202 25.00 20.09 -6.78
CA TRP A 202 23.74 20.52 -6.15
C TRP A 202 23.12 19.45 -5.23
N ALA A 203 23.78 18.32 -5.02
CA ALA A 203 23.26 17.15 -4.32
C ALA A 203 22.76 17.43 -2.89
N ASP A 204 23.41 18.35 -2.20
CA ASP A 204 23.08 18.68 -0.80
C ASP A 204 22.12 19.89 -0.67
N LEU A 205 21.65 20.45 -1.79
CA LEU A 205 20.67 21.52 -1.79
C LEU A 205 19.28 20.98 -1.62
N ARG A 206 18.38 21.76 -1.00
CA ARG A 206 16.97 21.45 -0.82
C ARG A 206 16.13 22.21 -1.81
N PHE A 207 15.12 21.55 -2.36
CA PHE A 207 14.20 22.10 -3.35
C PHE A 207 12.79 22.15 -2.76
N ASP A 208 12.43 23.30 -2.21
CA ASP A 208 11.11 23.53 -1.60
C ASP A 208 10.10 24.01 -2.64
N PHE A 209 9.17 23.11 -3.01
CA PHE A 209 8.00 23.38 -3.84
C PHE A 209 6.70 23.30 -3.03
N GLY A 210 6.78 23.37 -1.71
CA GLY A 210 5.62 23.27 -0.81
C GLY A 210 4.54 24.28 -1.14
N GLY A 211 3.29 23.80 -1.31
CA GLY A 211 2.14 24.63 -1.70
C GLY A 211 2.18 25.20 -3.12
N ALA A 212 3.14 24.78 -3.96
CA ALA A 212 3.29 25.30 -5.32
C ALA A 212 2.07 24.96 -6.21
N PRO A 213 1.54 25.93 -6.99
CA PRO A 213 0.63 25.64 -8.08
C PRO A 213 1.43 25.21 -9.31
N ILE A 214 1.33 23.94 -9.69
CA ILE A 214 2.02 23.36 -10.85
C ILE A 214 0.98 23.15 -11.95
N PHE A 215 1.08 23.90 -13.03
CA PHE A 215 0.09 23.94 -14.12
C PHE A 215 0.74 23.87 -15.49
N TYR A 216 1.92 23.33 -15.57
CA TYR A 216 2.73 23.11 -16.78
C TYR A 216 3.25 21.67 -16.79
N PRO A 217 3.53 21.08 -17.97
CA PRO A 217 4.00 19.71 -18.06
C PRO A 217 5.38 19.55 -17.43
N LEU A 218 5.52 18.53 -16.60
CA LEU A 218 6.77 18.07 -16.01
C LEU A 218 7.14 16.76 -16.70
N GLN A 219 8.38 16.59 -17.19
CA GLN A 219 8.83 15.37 -17.87
C GLN A 219 10.31 15.14 -17.58
N GLN A 220 10.68 13.85 -17.42
CA GLN A 220 12.06 13.38 -17.26
C GLN A 220 12.84 14.14 -16.18
N LEU A 221 12.29 14.17 -14.97
CA LEU A 221 12.84 14.95 -13.87
C LEU A 221 13.78 14.12 -13.00
N HIS A 222 14.86 14.76 -12.56
CA HIS A 222 15.73 14.27 -11.50
C HIS A 222 15.66 15.27 -10.36
N PHE A 223 15.37 14.79 -9.17
CA PHE A 223 15.32 15.62 -7.98
C PHE A 223 16.17 15.02 -6.87
N GLN A 224 16.61 15.91 -6.00
CA GLN A 224 17.25 15.56 -4.74
C GLN A 224 16.65 16.40 -3.63
N ASN A 225 16.26 15.77 -2.51
CA ASN A 225 15.66 16.43 -1.34
C ASN A 225 14.53 17.40 -1.75
N ALA A 226 13.55 16.90 -2.53
CA ALA A 226 12.46 17.72 -3.07
C ALA A 226 11.22 17.67 -2.17
N ASP A 227 10.69 18.83 -1.79
CA ASP A 227 9.47 18.95 -1.01
C ASP A 227 8.33 19.52 -1.87
N PHE A 228 7.34 18.68 -2.17
CA PHE A 228 6.09 19.03 -2.85
C PHE A 228 4.89 19.00 -1.89
N ALA A 229 5.13 19.09 -0.58
CA ALA A 229 4.04 19.03 0.39
C ALA A 229 2.99 20.11 0.10
N SER A 230 1.71 19.71 0.10
CA SER A 230 0.58 20.58 -0.22
C SER A 230 0.63 21.26 -1.60
N ALA A 231 1.52 20.85 -2.50
CA ALA A 231 1.53 21.33 -3.88
C ALA A 231 0.25 20.92 -4.61
N THR A 232 -0.23 21.75 -5.55
CA THR A 232 -1.37 21.42 -6.39
C THR A 232 -0.95 21.28 -7.84
N PHE A 233 -1.10 20.09 -8.39
CA PHE A 233 -0.84 19.78 -9.78
C PHE A 233 -2.13 19.97 -10.58
N TYR A 234 -2.22 21.08 -11.31
CA TYR A 234 -3.36 21.43 -12.16
C TYR A 234 -3.17 20.80 -13.54
N GLY A 235 -3.68 19.60 -13.75
CA GLY A 235 -3.55 18.81 -14.95
C GLY A 235 -2.62 17.60 -14.79
N PRO A 236 -2.37 16.83 -15.87
CA PRO A 236 -1.55 15.63 -15.80
C PRO A 236 -0.16 15.90 -15.23
N ALA A 237 0.24 15.07 -14.26
CA ALA A 237 1.56 15.10 -13.63
C ALA A 237 2.38 13.90 -14.11
N ASP A 238 3.38 14.13 -14.94
CA ASP A 238 4.19 13.08 -15.56
C ASP A 238 5.56 12.98 -14.89
N PHE A 239 5.72 11.99 -14.02
CA PHE A 239 6.96 11.59 -13.36
C PHE A 239 7.46 10.23 -13.91
N PHE A 240 7.09 9.87 -15.15
CA PHE A 240 7.52 8.63 -15.80
C PHE A 240 9.04 8.47 -15.74
N GLY A 241 9.51 7.37 -15.15
CA GLY A 241 10.94 7.07 -15.02
C GLY A 241 11.76 8.10 -14.24
N ALA A 242 11.11 9.02 -13.52
CA ALA A 242 11.80 10.00 -12.71
C ALA A 242 12.65 9.35 -11.62
N THR A 243 13.76 9.99 -11.25
CA THR A 243 14.59 9.53 -10.14
C THR A 243 14.64 10.60 -9.06
N PHE A 244 14.24 10.21 -7.86
CA PHE A 244 14.30 11.02 -6.66
C PHE A 244 15.40 10.51 -5.75
N HIS A 245 16.38 11.37 -5.45
CA HIS A 245 17.44 11.15 -4.49
C HIS A 245 17.17 11.96 -3.23
N GLY A 246 17.51 11.38 -2.07
CA GLY A 246 17.17 11.99 -0.78
C GLY A 246 15.67 12.01 -0.50
N ASP A 247 15.33 12.42 0.70
CA ASP A 247 13.93 12.43 1.15
C ASP A 247 13.05 13.29 0.24
N THR A 248 11.91 12.73 -0.15
CA THR A 248 10.94 13.40 -1.03
C THR A 248 9.56 13.39 -0.40
N SER A 249 8.90 14.56 -0.37
CA SER A 249 7.57 14.68 0.20
C SER A 249 6.55 15.15 -0.86
N PHE A 250 5.47 14.39 -0.99
CA PHE A 250 4.22 14.78 -1.66
C PHE A 250 3.05 14.81 -0.65
N SER A 251 3.36 14.96 0.64
CA SER A 251 2.35 14.93 1.69
C SER A 251 1.30 16.01 1.48
N ALA A 252 0.01 15.65 1.57
CA ALA A 252 -1.14 16.54 1.30
C ALA A 252 -1.15 17.16 -0.11
N ALA A 253 -0.34 16.68 -1.05
CA ALA A 253 -0.35 17.15 -2.43
C ALA A 253 -1.69 16.82 -3.12
N GLN A 254 -2.12 17.70 -4.05
CA GLN A 254 -3.35 17.56 -4.80
C GLN A 254 -3.04 17.33 -6.28
N PHE A 255 -3.39 16.17 -6.80
CA PHE A 255 -3.31 15.83 -8.23
C PHE A 255 -4.71 15.93 -8.82
N THR A 256 -4.99 16.99 -9.57
CA THR A 256 -6.35 17.26 -10.08
C THR A 256 -6.69 16.49 -11.36
N ALA A 257 -5.72 15.79 -11.94
CA ALA A 257 -5.86 14.93 -13.12
C ALA A 257 -4.94 13.70 -12.93
N ASP A 258 -4.69 12.95 -13.99
CA ASP A 258 -3.85 11.76 -13.96
C ASP A 258 -2.42 12.09 -13.51
N ALA A 259 -1.84 11.18 -12.72
CA ALA A 259 -0.48 11.28 -12.22
C ALA A 259 0.29 9.98 -12.52
N SER A 260 1.31 10.06 -13.36
CA SER A 260 2.15 8.91 -13.67
C SER A 260 3.47 8.96 -12.93
N PHE A 261 3.71 7.95 -12.13
CA PHE A 261 4.98 7.59 -11.49
C PHE A 261 5.47 6.23 -12.03
N HIS A 262 5.00 5.83 -13.21
CA HIS A 262 5.38 4.55 -13.82
C HIS A 262 6.90 4.44 -13.94
N GLY A 263 7.46 3.35 -13.39
CA GLY A 263 8.90 3.11 -13.40
C GLY A 263 9.75 4.15 -12.65
N ALA A 264 9.15 5.05 -11.86
CA ALA A 264 9.89 6.02 -11.06
C ALA A 264 10.73 5.33 -9.99
N ASN A 265 11.88 5.93 -9.63
CA ASN A 265 12.80 5.42 -8.63
C ASN A 265 12.89 6.40 -7.47
N PHE A 266 12.51 5.97 -6.29
CA PHE A 266 12.68 6.67 -5.03
C PHE A 266 13.80 5.99 -4.25
N ASN A 267 14.97 6.61 -4.19
CA ASN A 267 16.17 6.00 -3.61
C ASN A 267 16.23 6.11 -2.08
N ASP A 268 15.47 7.05 -1.52
CA ASP A 268 15.37 7.32 -0.09
C ASP A 268 13.89 7.41 0.30
N TRP A 269 13.59 7.86 1.51
CA TRP A 269 12.22 7.96 2.01
C TRP A 269 11.32 8.81 1.11
N VAL A 270 10.08 8.34 0.89
CA VAL A 270 9.06 9.13 0.18
C VAL A 270 7.74 9.13 0.94
N GLY A 271 7.13 10.31 1.07
CA GLY A 271 5.83 10.51 1.70
C GLY A 271 4.77 11.03 0.75
N PHE A 272 3.67 10.28 0.61
CA PHE A 272 2.43 10.72 -0.04
C PHE A 272 1.28 10.86 0.97
N SER A 273 1.57 10.87 2.27
CA SER A 273 0.53 10.87 3.31
C SER A 273 -0.47 12.00 3.11
N ALA A 274 -1.77 11.69 3.23
CA ALA A 274 -2.87 12.63 3.00
C ALA A 274 -2.91 13.27 1.60
N ALA A 275 -2.15 12.79 0.61
CA ALA A 275 -2.27 13.25 -0.76
C ALA A 275 -3.62 12.82 -1.37
N HIS A 276 -4.08 13.56 -2.37
CA HIS A 276 -5.31 13.28 -3.11
C HIS A 276 -5.03 13.17 -4.61
N PHE A 277 -5.41 12.03 -5.18
CA PHE A 277 -5.35 11.74 -6.62
C PHE A 277 -6.78 11.74 -7.17
N ALA A 278 -7.16 12.78 -7.89
CA ALA A 278 -8.49 12.88 -8.48
C ALA A 278 -8.62 12.08 -9.78
N GLY A 279 -7.56 11.98 -10.57
CA GLY A 279 -7.45 11.15 -11.76
C GLY A 279 -6.79 9.80 -11.48
N ALA A 280 -6.42 9.09 -12.55
CA ALA A 280 -5.67 7.85 -12.43
C ALA A 280 -4.28 8.10 -11.81
N ALA A 281 -3.85 7.19 -10.92
CA ALA A 281 -2.55 7.22 -10.27
C ALA A 281 -1.74 5.98 -10.65
N GLU A 282 -0.72 6.17 -11.48
CA GLU A 282 0.07 5.07 -12.03
C GLU A 282 1.43 4.96 -11.33
N PHE A 283 1.61 3.94 -10.52
CA PHE A 283 2.85 3.57 -9.83
C PHE A 283 3.41 2.23 -10.32
N SER A 284 2.91 1.74 -11.48
CA SER A 284 3.33 0.44 -12.00
C SER A 284 4.83 0.40 -12.28
N GLY A 285 5.49 -0.67 -11.79
CA GLY A 285 6.93 -0.84 -11.89
C GLY A 285 7.77 0.18 -11.12
N ALA A 286 7.16 1.06 -10.31
CA ALA A 286 7.90 2.01 -9.47
C ALA A 286 8.75 1.28 -8.41
N ARG A 287 9.88 1.87 -8.04
CA ARG A 287 10.84 1.30 -7.09
C ARG A 287 11.02 2.23 -5.90
N PHE A 288 10.77 1.69 -4.72
CA PHE A 288 10.94 2.37 -3.43
C PHE A 288 12.08 1.67 -2.68
N ALA A 289 13.26 2.30 -2.66
CA ALA A 289 14.46 1.70 -2.05
C ALA A 289 14.44 1.80 -0.51
N ASP A 290 13.79 2.82 0.03
CA ASP A 290 13.53 3.00 1.46
C ASP A 290 12.01 3.06 1.73
N ALA A 291 11.62 3.37 2.97
CA ALA A 291 10.24 3.38 3.39
C ALA A 291 9.39 4.38 2.56
N ALA A 292 8.19 3.94 2.19
CA ALA A 292 7.22 4.75 1.46
C ALA A 292 5.90 4.83 2.22
N SER A 293 5.40 6.05 2.44
CA SER A 293 4.14 6.27 3.14
C SER A 293 3.06 6.79 2.21
N PHE A 294 2.00 6.00 2.09
CA PHE A 294 0.73 6.33 1.44
C PHE A 294 -0.41 6.40 2.48
N ALA A 295 -0.06 6.62 3.77
CA ALA A 295 -1.05 6.66 4.84
C ALA A 295 -2.09 7.76 4.60
N THR A 296 -3.37 7.44 4.80
CA THR A 296 -4.49 8.39 4.64
C THR A 296 -4.63 9.02 3.24
N VAL A 297 -3.97 8.47 2.22
CA VAL A 297 -4.11 8.91 0.82
C VAL A 297 -5.52 8.61 0.31
N THR A 298 -6.06 9.49 -0.52
CA THR A 298 -7.30 9.25 -1.27
C THR A 298 -7.01 9.12 -2.76
N PHE A 299 -7.35 7.97 -3.33
CA PHE A 299 -7.36 7.72 -4.78
C PHE A 299 -8.80 7.71 -5.25
N THR A 300 -9.23 8.76 -5.95
CA THR A 300 -10.58 8.83 -6.52
C THR A 300 -10.63 8.12 -7.88
N GLY A 301 -9.57 8.26 -8.69
CA GLY A 301 -9.37 7.48 -9.92
C GLY A 301 -8.76 6.10 -9.65
N GLU A 302 -8.56 5.34 -10.73
CA GLU A 302 -7.88 4.04 -10.66
C GLU A 302 -6.45 4.20 -10.12
N ALA A 303 -6.00 3.24 -9.30
CA ALA A 303 -4.66 3.22 -8.73
C ALA A 303 -3.92 1.94 -9.15
N ASP A 304 -2.83 2.10 -9.91
CA ASP A 304 -2.03 0.98 -10.41
C ASP A 304 -0.67 0.93 -9.72
N PHE A 305 -0.46 -0.08 -8.86
CA PHE A 305 0.78 -0.44 -8.19
C PHE A 305 1.33 -1.80 -8.70
N SER A 306 0.88 -2.24 -9.88
CA SER A 306 1.32 -3.51 -10.45
C SER A 306 2.84 -3.52 -10.67
N ASP A 307 3.48 -4.66 -10.39
CA ASP A 307 4.94 -4.81 -10.48
C ASP A 307 5.76 -3.81 -9.63
N ALA A 308 5.14 -3.03 -8.75
CA ALA A 308 5.87 -2.12 -7.87
C ALA A 308 6.74 -2.88 -6.86
N LEU A 309 7.92 -2.32 -6.57
CA LEU A 309 8.89 -2.91 -5.65
C LEU A 309 9.14 -1.99 -4.45
N PHE A 310 8.82 -2.47 -3.25
CA PHE A 310 9.15 -1.83 -1.99
C PHE A 310 10.26 -2.61 -1.28
N SER A 311 11.45 -2.01 -1.20
CA SER A 311 12.61 -2.66 -0.55
C SER A 311 12.62 -2.51 0.98
N ALA A 312 11.79 -1.61 1.51
CA ALA A 312 11.56 -1.39 2.93
C ALA A 312 10.05 -1.35 3.23
N ALA A 313 9.63 -0.67 4.30
CA ALA A 313 8.22 -0.62 4.69
C ALA A 313 7.36 0.15 3.67
N ALA A 314 6.15 -0.38 3.42
CA ALA A 314 5.11 0.25 2.60
C ALA A 314 3.86 0.48 3.47
N ASP A 315 3.52 1.73 3.73
CA ASP A 315 2.39 2.07 4.59
C ASP A 315 1.23 2.70 3.80
N PHE A 316 0.14 1.94 3.63
CA PHE A 316 -1.13 2.40 3.07
C PHE A 316 -2.22 2.53 4.15
N GLY A 317 -1.85 2.56 5.43
CA GLY A 317 -2.80 2.59 6.54
C GLY A 317 -3.85 3.69 6.39
N VAL A 318 -5.13 3.34 6.60
CA VAL A 318 -6.28 4.27 6.52
C VAL A 318 -6.47 4.94 5.14
N ALA A 319 -5.80 4.46 4.09
CA ALA A 319 -6.00 4.97 2.73
C ALA A 319 -7.39 4.62 2.18
N SER A 320 -7.86 5.42 1.21
CA SER A 320 -9.11 5.21 0.49
C SER A 320 -8.87 5.08 -1.01
N PHE A 321 -9.29 3.96 -1.58
CA PHE A 321 -9.33 3.71 -3.02
C PHE A 321 -10.79 3.71 -3.44
N GLU A 322 -11.26 4.76 -4.12
CA GLU A 322 -12.67 4.89 -4.51
C GLU A 322 -12.97 4.08 -5.79
N ALA A 323 -12.01 4.00 -6.71
CA ALA A 323 -12.05 3.18 -7.93
C ALA A 323 -11.23 1.88 -7.77
N ASP A 324 -10.97 1.17 -8.86
CA ASP A 324 -10.20 -0.07 -8.86
C ASP A 324 -8.74 0.17 -8.45
N ALA A 325 -8.16 -0.79 -7.71
CA ALA A 325 -6.80 -0.76 -7.23
C ALA A 325 -6.06 -2.04 -7.64
N ASP A 326 -5.03 -1.93 -8.45
CA ASP A 326 -4.22 -3.05 -8.91
C ASP A 326 -2.87 -3.08 -8.18
N PHE A 327 -2.68 -4.10 -7.36
CA PHE A 327 -1.43 -4.45 -6.68
C PHE A 327 -0.88 -5.80 -7.20
N SER A 328 -1.28 -6.22 -8.41
CA SER A 328 -0.81 -7.50 -8.96
C SER A 328 0.71 -7.52 -9.11
N ARG A 329 1.33 -8.65 -8.73
CA ARG A 329 2.79 -8.84 -8.72
C ARG A 329 3.56 -7.79 -7.90
N LEU A 330 2.88 -7.12 -6.96
CA LEU A 330 3.52 -6.29 -5.94
C LEU A 330 4.58 -7.10 -5.19
N ASN A 331 5.73 -6.50 -4.93
CA ASN A 331 6.78 -7.13 -4.14
C ASN A 331 7.19 -6.20 -2.98
N THR A 332 7.02 -6.67 -1.75
CA THR A 332 7.40 -5.92 -0.55
C THR A 332 8.41 -6.71 0.27
N ALA A 333 9.60 -6.16 0.48
CA ALA A 333 10.63 -6.80 1.29
C ALA A 333 10.42 -6.54 2.80
N GLY A 334 9.94 -5.34 3.17
CA GLY A 334 9.59 -4.99 4.55
C GLY A 334 8.09 -5.10 4.83
N ILE A 335 7.69 -4.62 6.01
CA ILE A 335 6.29 -4.65 6.45
C ILE A 335 5.40 -3.87 5.47
N ALA A 336 4.31 -4.50 5.04
CA ALA A 336 3.28 -3.88 4.22
C ALA A 336 2.00 -3.67 5.04
N SER A 337 1.64 -2.42 5.25
CA SER A 337 0.45 -2.04 6.03
C SER A 337 -0.68 -1.59 5.08
N PHE A 338 -1.77 -2.34 5.09
CA PHE A 338 -3.06 -1.98 4.50
C PHE A 338 -4.14 -1.94 5.60
N ALA A 339 -3.76 -1.64 6.85
CA ALA A 339 -4.68 -1.65 7.98
C ALA A 339 -5.74 -0.54 7.86
N ALA A 340 -7.00 -0.89 8.10
CA ALA A 340 -8.16 0.00 8.04
C ALA A 340 -8.32 0.73 6.68
N VAL A 341 -7.82 0.15 5.59
CA VAL A 341 -7.99 0.66 4.22
C VAL A 341 -9.40 0.41 3.72
N THR A 342 -9.94 1.36 2.96
CA THR A 342 -11.23 1.18 2.26
C THR A 342 -10.99 1.04 0.75
N PHE A 343 -11.37 -0.10 0.20
CA PHE A 343 -11.39 -0.36 -1.24
C PHE A 343 -12.83 -0.23 -1.75
N GLY A 344 -13.12 0.87 -2.44
CA GLY A 344 -14.41 1.16 -3.09
C GLY A 344 -14.61 0.34 -4.35
N GLY A 345 -13.57 0.23 -5.18
CA GLY A 345 -13.47 -0.59 -6.39
C GLY A 345 -12.93 -2.00 -6.12
N LYS A 346 -12.63 -2.74 -7.18
CA LYS A 346 -11.98 -4.04 -7.13
C LYS A 346 -10.54 -3.88 -6.65
N ALA A 347 -10.09 -4.72 -5.70
CA ALA A 347 -8.73 -4.77 -5.22
C ALA A 347 -8.02 -6.06 -5.67
N VAL A 348 -6.92 -5.92 -6.42
CA VAL A 348 -6.22 -7.06 -7.03
C VAL A 348 -4.82 -7.17 -6.45
N PHE A 349 -4.55 -8.26 -5.75
CA PHE A 349 -3.22 -8.62 -5.20
C PHE A 349 -2.70 -9.93 -5.83
N THR A 350 -3.15 -10.27 -7.03
CA THR A 350 -2.80 -11.54 -7.69
C THR A 350 -1.29 -11.69 -7.85
N ALA A 351 -0.74 -12.83 -7.41
CA ALA A 351 0.68 -13.17 -7.51
C ALA A 351 1.63 -12.16 -6.82
N SER A 352 1.14 -11.41 -5.85
CA SER A 352 1.96 -10.51 -5.04
C SER A 352 2.76 -11.28 -4.00
N THR A 353 3.92 -10.73 -3.63
CA THR A 353 4.83 -11.33 -2.65
C THR A 353 5.07 -10.34 -1.51
N PHE A 354 4.70 -10.76 -0.31
CA PHE A 354 4.96 -10.07 0.95
C PHE A 354 6.02 -10.88 1.71
N HIS A 355 7.27 -10.41 1.72
CA HIS A 355 8.35 -11.16 2.37
C HIS A 355 8.31 -11.06 3.89
N ASP A 356 7.86 -9.93 4.42
CA ASP A 356 7.66 -9.66 5.85
C ASP A 356 6.17 -9.60 6.19
N GLU A 357 5.80 -9.10 7.36
CA GLU A 357 4.41 -9.01 7.82
C GLU A 357 3.54 -8.19 6.85
N ALA A 358 2.32 -8.67 6.60
CA ALA A 358 1.30 -7.98 5.79
C ALA A 358 0.03 -7.75 6.63
N HIS A 359 -0.32 -6.49 6.84
CA HIS A 359 -1.41 -6.06 7.72
C HIS A 359 -2.61 -5.57 6.90
N PHE A 360 -3.69 -6.34 6.90
CA PHE A 360 -4.98 -5.98 6.31
C PHE A 360 -6.09 -5.84 7.37
N ALA A 361 -5.72 -5.83 8.65
CA ALA A 361 -6.70 -5.82 9.74
C ALA A 361 -7.68 -4.64 9.62
N ALA A 362 -8.97 -4.92 9.87
CA ALA A 362 -10.07 -3.95 9.81
C ALA A 362 -10.27 -3.25 8.46
N SER A 363 -9.67 -3.75 7.36
CA SER A 363 -9.92 -3.20 6.03
C SER A 363 -11.27 -3.62 5.47
N VAL A 364 -11.83 -2.76 4.62
CA VAL A 364 -13.14 -2.95 4.00
C VAL A 364 -13.00 -3.03 2.47
N PHE A 365 -13.46 -4.13 1.89
CA PHE A 365 -13.52 -4.35 0.45
C PHE A 365 -14.99 -4.28 0.00
N ASN A 366 -15.37 -3.21 -0.68
CA ASN A 366 -16.75 -3.03 -1.18
C ASN A 366 -17.01 -3.79 -2.47
N ARG A 367 -15.97 -4.18 -3.20
CA ARG A 367 -15.96 -4.94 -4.44
C ARG A 367 -15.05 -6.16 -4.29
N PRO A 368 -14.90 -7.04 -5.30
CA PRO A 368 -14.10 -8.24 -5.16
C PRO A 368 -12.66 -7.96 -4.71
N ALA A 369 -12.17 -8.76 -3.75
CA ALA A 369 -10.80 -8.79 -3.27
C ALA A 369 -10.08 -10.05 -3.79
N VAL A 370 -8.98 -9.89 -4.53
CA VAL A 370 -8.32 -11.00 -5.23
C VAL A 370 -6.88 -11.16 -4.76
N PHE A 371 -6.62 -12.17 -3.95
CA PHE A 371 -5.29 -12.53 -3.43
C PHE A 371 -4.74 -13.84 -4.06
N SER A 372 -5.35 -14.29 -5.15
CA SER A 372 -5.00 -15.58 -5.75
C SER A 372 -3.52 -15.69 -6.11
N LYS A 373 -2.90 -16.83 -5.75
CA LYS A 373 -1.48 -17.14 -6.01
C LYS A 373 -0.48 -16.18 -5.35
N SER A 374 -0.88 -15.39 -4.36
CA SER A 374 0.02 -14.55 -3.60
C SER A 374 0.81 -15.35 -2.57
N LEU A 375 1.97 -14.82 -2.18
CA LEU A 375 2.84 -15.37 -1.15
C LEU A 375 2.92 -14.39 0.03
N PHE A 376 2.57 -14.86 1.22
CA PHE A 376 2.79 -14.20 2.49
C PHE A 376 3.91 -14.93 3.23
N GLY A 377 5.13 -14.37 3.19
CA GLY A 377 6.31 -14.93 3.87
C GLY A 377 6.29 -14.69 5.37
N GLY A 378 5.92 -13.49 5.79
CA GLY A 378 5.69 -13.12 7.18
C GLY A 378 4.25 -13.36 7.64
N ALA A 379 3.92 -12.89 8.85
CA ALA A 379 2.56 -13.03 9.38
C ALA A 379 1.54 -12.23 8.55
N ALA A 380 0.44 -12.89 8.16
CA ALA A 380 -0.65 -12.30 7.38
C ALA A 380 -1.83 -11.97 8.31
N ARG A 381 -2.11 -10.70 8.54
CA ARG A 381 -3.11 -10.21 9.50
C ARG A 381 -4.35 -9.70 8.78
N PHE A 382 -5.41 -10.52 8.73
CA PHE A 382 -6.71 -10.19 8.16
C PHE A 382 -7.81 -10.10 9.23
N ALA A 383 -7.43 -9.91 10.50
CA ALA A 383 -8.39 -9.85 11.61
C ALA A 383 -9.41 -8.73 11.40
N GLY A 384 -10.70 -9.05 11.52
CA GLY A 384 -11.79 -8.09 11.38
C GLY A 384 -11.96 -7.49 9.99
N VAL A 385 -11.35 -8.06 8.94
CA VAL A 385 -11.58 -7.66 7.54
C VAL A 385 -13.05 -7.84 7.18
N VAL A 386 -13.59 -6.90 6.41
CA VAL A 386 -14.94 -6.98 5.87
C VAL A 386 -14.90 -7.01 4.35
N THR A 387 -15.39 -8.08 3.72
CA THR A 387 -15.61 -8.14 2.28
C THR A 387 -17.12 -8.13 1.99
N LYS A 388 -17.57 -7.18 1.17
CA LYS A 388 -18.99 -7.07 0.79
C LYS A 388 -19.31 -7.83 -0.51
N GLN A 389 -18.30 -8.36 -1.16
CA GLN A 389 -18.39 -9.24 -2.32
C GLN A 389 -17.38 -10.38 -2.17
N SER A 390 -17.09 -11.10 -3.27
CA SER A 390 -16.20 -12.25 -3.22
C SER A 390 -14.77 -11.93 -2.78
N ALA A 391 -14.18 -12.84 -1.99
CA ALA A 391 -12.79 -12.83 -1.60
C ALA A 391 -12.09 -14.10 -2.11
N MET A 392 -11.04 -13.91 -2.92
CA MET A 392 -10.36 -15.00 -3.60
C MET A 392 -8.93 -15.18 -3.11
N PHE A 393 -8.69 -16.26 -2.38
CA PHE A 393 -7.37 -16.69 -1.87
C PHE A 393 -6.91 -18.00 -2.56
N ARG A 394 -7.41 -18.28 -3.76
CA ARG A 394 -7.12 -19.53 -4.45
C ARG A 394 -5.63 -19.69 -4.72
N GLY A 395 -5.06 -20.81 -4.21
CA GLY A 395 -3.64 -21.11 -4.37
C GLY A 395 -2.69 -20.10 -3.70
N THR A 396 -3.18 -19.34 -2.73
CA THR A 396 -2.36 -18.43 -1.90
C THR A 396 -1.53 -19.25 -0.91
N SER A 397 -0.28 -18.83 -0.69
CA SER A 397 0.61 -19.46 0.29
C SER A 397 0.84 -18.52 1.47
N PHE A 398 0.62 -19.04 2.69
CA PHE A 398 0.90 -18.38 3.95
C PHE A 398 2.02 -19.16 4.64
N ALA A 399 3.26 -18.68 4.51
CA ALA A 399 4.44 -19.37 5.05
C ALA A 399 4.56 -19.21 6.59
N SER A 400 3.89 -18.23 7.16
CA SER A 400 3.83 -17.97 8.60
C SER A 400 2.37 -17.92 9.07
N ALA A 401 2.11 -17.42 10.27
CA ALA A 401 0.76 -17.35 10.84
C ALA A 401 -0.19 -16.52 9.97
N ALA A 402 -1.42 -17.00 9.80
CA ALA A 402 -2.49 -16.32 9.07
C ALA A 402 -3.70 -16.09 9.98
N ASP A 403 -4.01 -14.83 10.26
CA ASP A 403 -5.08 -14.43 11.19
C ASP A 403 -6.27 -13.80 10.45
N PHE A 404 -7.36 -14.57 10.32
CA PHE A 404 -8.65 -14.14 9.81
C PHE A 404 -9.70 -14.06 10.92
N SER A 405 -9.27 -13.90 12.18
CA SER A 405 -10.19 -13.89 13.32
C SER A 405 -11.19 -12.74 13.21
N GLY A 406 -12.47 -13.05 13.42
CA GLY A 406 -13.56 -12.08 13.33
C GLY A 406 -13.76 -11.45 11.96
N ALA A 407 -13.13 -11.96 10.90
CA ALA A 407 -13.36 -11.49 9.54
C ALA A 407 -14.80 -11.75 9.09
N SER A 408 -15.36 -10.84 8.30
CA SER A 408 -16.71 -10.96 7.73
C SER A 408 -16.62 -11.02 6.22
N PHE A 409 -16.88 -12.18 5.68
CA PHE A 409 -16.88 -12.47 4.26
C PHE A 409 -18.33 -12.56 3.76
N THR A 410 -18.62 -11.93 2.60
CA THR A 410 -19.96 -11.93 2.02
C THR A 410 -19.91 -12.38 0.57
N GLN A 411 -20.79 -13.28 0.15
CA GLN A 411 -21.00 -13.90 -1.16
C GLN A 411 -20.17 -15.18 -1.35
N TYR A 412 -19.02 -15.12 -2.02
CA TYR A 412 -18.23 -16.30 -2.37
C TYR A 412 -16.78 -16.12 -1.93
N GLU A 413 -16.29 -17.07 -1.17
CA GLU A 413 -14.91 -17.09 -0.67
C GLU A 413 -14.18 -18.34 -1.14
N ASP A 414 -13.06 -18.14 -1.83
CA ASP A 414 -12.30 -19.24 -2.40
C ASP A 414 -10.88 -19.32 -1.80
N PHE A 415 -10.72 -20.22 -0.84
CA PHE A 415 -9.44 -20.66 -0.30
C PHE A 415 -8.97 -21.99 -0.95
N GLY A 416 -9.55 -22.35 -2.10
CA GLY A 416 -9.25 -23.58 -2.79
C GLY A 416 -7.77 -23.73 -3.14
N GLY A 417 -7.13 -24.80 -2.67
CA GLY A 417 -5.69 -25.04 -2.84
C GLY A 417 -4.80 -24.04 -2.11
N ALA A 418 -5.31 -23.26 -1.16
CA ALA A 418 -4.49 -22.41 -0.30
C ALA A 418 -3.62 -23.26 0.63
N ARG A 419 -2.40 -22.78 0.91
CA ARG A 419 -1.45 -23.46 1.77
C ARG A 419 -1.12 -22.61 2.99
N PHE A 420 -1.33 -23.17 4.17
CA PHE A 420 -1.03 -22.56 5.47
C PHE A 420 0.10 -23.36 6.13
N ASP A 421 1.32 -22.84 6.08
CA ASP A 421 2.50 -23.49 6.68
C ASP A 421 2.66 -23.12 8.16
N GLY A 422 2.10 -21.97 8.59
CA GLY A 422 1.95 -21.57 10.00
C GLY A 422 0.53 -21.82 10.51
N ASP A 423 0.28 -21.41 11.76
CA ASP A 423 -1.06 -21.50 12.36
C ASP A 423 -2.06 -20.61 11.59
N ALA A 424 -3.25 -21.14 11.32
CA ALA A 424 -4.33 -20.43 10.64
C ALA A 424 -5.53 -20.28 11.57
N THR A 425 -5.94 -19.04 11.85
CA THR A 425 -7.13 -18.79 12.67
C THR A 425 -8.24 -18.10 11.88
N PHE A 426 -9.42 -18.71 11.89
CA PHE A 426 -10.69 -18.21 11.40
C PHE A 426 -11.70 -18.09 12.56
N SER A 427 -11.19 -18.00 13.80
CA SER A 427 -12.02 -17.95 15.00
C SER A 427 -13.00 -16.76 14.92
N ARG A 428 -14.28 -17.03 15.13
CA ARG A 428 -15.39 -16.05 15.02
C ARG A 428 -15.52 -15.40 13.62
N ALA A 429 -14.91 -15.95 12.59
CA ALA A 429 -15.11 -15.46 11.23
C ALA A 429 -16.55 -15.79 10.78
N SER A 430 -17.12 -14.93 9.96
CA SER A 430 -18.47 -15.07 9.40
C SER A 430 -18.39 -15.16 7.88
N PHE A 431 -18.91 -16.25 7.33
CA PHE A 431 -19.05 -16.52 5.90
C PHE A 431 -20.52 -16.40 5.55
N ILE A 432 -20.91 -15.25 4.99
CA ILE A 432 -22.31 -14.82 4.82
C ILE A 432 -22.72 -14.95 3.36
N ALA A 433 -23.65 -15.89 3.09
CA ALA A 433 -24.29 -15.96 1.79
C ALA A 433 -25.42 -14.94 1.68
N LEU A 434 -25.50 -14.24 0.55
CA LEU A 434 -26.68 -13.44 0.25
C LEU A 434 -27.86 -14.33 -0.17
N PRO A 435 -29.10 -13.95 0.16
CA PRO A 435 -30.27 -14.69 -0.27
C PRO A 435 -30.33 -14.80 -1.79
N ARG A 436 -30.44 -16.01 -2.32
CA ARG A 436 -30.50 -16.28 -3.77
C ARG A 436 -31.95 -16.24 -4.30
N THR A 437 -32.06 -15.79 -5.53
CA THR A 437 -33.29 -15.99 -6.31
C THR A 437 -33.41 -17.46 -6.70
N ARG A 438 -34.65 -17.93 -6.80
CA ARG A 438 -35.13 -19.34 -6.95
C ARG A 438 -34.48 -20.18 -8.07
N TYR A 439 -33.57 -19.66 -8.90
CA TYR A 439 -33.09 -20.31 -10.12
C TYR A 439 -31.65 -20.86 -10.08
N GLU A 440 -30.92 -20.68 -8.95
CA GLU A 440 -29.54 -21.16 -8.84
C GLU A 440 -29.41 -22.32 -7.83
N MET A 441 -30.03 -23.46 -8.19
CA MET A 441 -30.13 -24.66 -7.33
C MET A 441 -28.98 -25.69 -7.53
N ASP A 442 -27.90 -25.37 -8.21
CA ASP A 442 -26.74 -26.23 -8.26
C ASP A 442 -25.76 -25.80 -7.14
N PHE A 443 -25.70 -26.61 -6.08
CA PHE A 443 -24.84 -26.58 -4.88
C PHE A 443 -23.60 -25.65 -4.97
N PRO A 444 -23.75 -24.36 -4.89
CA PRO A 444 -22.59 -23.50 -4.80
C PRO A 444 -22.15 -23.44 -3.34
N GLN A 445 -20.99 -23.96 -3.10
CA GLN A 445 -20.28 -23.71 -1.86
C GLN A 445 -19.95 -22.23 -1.82
N HIS A 446 -20.42 -21.51 -0.83
CA HIS A 446 -20.08 -20.10 -0.66
C HIS A 446 -18.70 -19.95 -0.05
N ALA A 447 -18.27 -20.87 0.84
CA ALA A 447 -16.92 -20.93 1.36
C ALA A 447 -16.23 -22.20 0.87
N ASN A 448 -15.17 -22.05 0.08
CA ASN A 448 -14.44 -23.16 -0.51
C ASN A 448 -13.04 -23.29 0.10
N PHE A 449 -12.79 -24.36 0.85
CA PHE A 449 -11.48 -24.79 1.35
C PHE A 449 -11.00 -26.08 0.67
N GLY A 450 -11.53 -26.38 -0.49
CA GLY A 450 -11.18 -27.59 -1.24
C GLY A 450 -9.70 -27.62 -1.60
N ASN A 451 -9.02 -28.75 -1.33
CA ASN A 451 -7.56 -28.92 -1.48
C ASN A 451 -6.71 -27.95 -0.66
N ALA A 452 -7.27 -27.22 0.32
CA ALA A 452 -6.48 -26.39 1.22
C ALA A 452 -5.62 -27.26 2.14
N ALA A 453 -4.38 -26.83 2.41
CA ALA A 453 -3.46 -27.56 3.27
C ALA A 453 -3.08 -26.72 4.49
N PHE A 454 -3.34 -27.28 5.68
CA PHE A 454 -3.00 -26.68 6.97
C PHE A 454 -1.89 -27.54 7.61
N ALA A 455 -0.65 -27.04 7.55
CA ALA A 455 0.51 -27.77 8.05
C ALA A 455 0.68 -27.66 9.58
N GLN A 456 0.12 -26.63 10.20
CA GLN A 456 0.07 -26.43 11.65
C GLN A 456 -1.38 -26.38 12.14
N GLY A 457 -1.65 -25.81 13.31
CA GLY A 457 -2.97 -25.70 13.88
C GLY A 457 -3.95 -24.89 13.00
N ALA A 458 -5.21 -25.34 12.93
CA ALA A 458 -6.28 -24.62 12.25
C ALA A 458 -7.44 -24.36 13.22
N ASP A 459 -7.79 -23.09 13.43
CA ASP A 459 -8.84 -22.70 14.37
C ASP A 459 -10.04 -22.05 13.65
N PHE A 460 -11.14 -22.79 13.52
CA PHE A 460 -12.44 -22.33 13.06
C PHE A 460 -13.45 -22.19 14.21
N SER A 461 -12.97 -22.07 15.45
CA SER A 461 -13.84 -22.01 16.62
C SER A 461 -14.80 -20.83 16.53
N LYS A 462 -16.10 -21.08 16.81
CA LYS A 462 -17.18 -20.09 16.75
C LYS A 462 -17.35 -19.41 15.38
N ALA A 463 -16.74 -19.94 14.32
CA ALA A 463 -16.99 -19.46 12.96
C ALA A 463 -18.45 -19.74 12.55
N THR A 464 -18.99 -18.90 11.69
CA THR A 464 -20.37 -19.01 11.20
C THR A 464 -20.40 -19.10 9.68
N PHE A 465 -20.98 -20.15 9.15
CA PHE A 465 -21.19 -20.38 7.72
C PHE A 465 -22.69 -20.36 7.44
N THR A 466 -23.20 -19.29 6.85
CA THR A 466 -24.63 -19.13 6.51
C THR A 466 -24.97 -19.71 5.14
N ALA A 467 -24.11 -20.56 4.60
CA ALA A 467 -24.33 -21.41 3.45
C ALA A 467 -23.43 -22.65 3.58
N HIS A 468 -23.42 -23.48 2.54
CA HIS A 468 -22.61 -24.69 2.52
C HIS A 468 -21.12 -24.37 2.43
N VAL A 469 -20.29 -25.02 3.26
CA VAL A 469 -18.84 -24.94 3.20
C VAL A 469 -18.25 -26.27 2.74
N GLY A 470 -17.27 -26.20 1.84
CA GLY A 470 -16.54 -27.36 1.32
C GLY A 470 -15.11 -27.44 1.81
N PHE A 471 -14.80 -28.55 2.49
CA PHE A 471 -13.45 -28.95 2.88
C PHE A 471 -12.99 -30.17 2.08
N TYR A 472 -13.42 -30.33 0.83
CA TYR A 472 -13.06 -31.47 0.00
C TYR A 472 -11.56 -31.55 -0.21
N LYS A 473 -10.98 -32.74 0.10
CA LYS A 473 -9.53 -32.95 0.01
C LYS A 473 -8.70 -31.97 0.83
N ALA A 474 -9.32 -31.27 1.79
CA ALA A 474 -8.57 -30.44 2.72
C ALA A 474 -7.67 -31.32 3.61
N MET A 475 -6.45 -30.86 3.87
CA MET A 475 -5.49 -31.56 4.70
C MET A 475 -5.24 -30.77 5.98
N PHE A 476 -5.56 -31.35 7.12
CA PHE A 476 -5.24 -30.85 8.45
C PHE A 476 -4.14 -31.74 9.03
N ALA A 477 -2.89 -31.32 8.91
CA ALA A 477 -1.75 -32.13 9.35
C ALA A 477 -1.61 -32.16 10.89
N ARG A 478 -2.09 -31.12 11.55
CA ARG A 478 -2.12 -30.98 13.01
C ARG A 478 -3.56 -30.90 13.52
N GLU A 479 -3.74 -30.38 14.72
CA GLU A 479 -5.06 -30.21 15.34
C GLU A 479 -5.90 -29.19 14.59
N VAL A 480 -7.20 -29.49 14.44
CA VAL A 480 -8.18 -28.54 13.93
C VAL A 480 -9.33 -28.40 14.92
N SER A 481 -9.73 -27.14 15.19
CA SER A 481 -10.85 -26.82 16.04
C SER A 481 -12.00 -26.21 15.25
N PHE A 482 -13.19 -26.84 15.32
CA PHE A 482 -14.47 -26.29 14.90
C PHE A 482 -15.36 -26.03 16.12
N ASN A 483 -14.77 -25.96 17.33
CA ASN A 483 -15.52 -25.82 18.58
C ASN A 483 -16.48 -24.63 18.57
N GLY A 484 -17.76 -24.89 18.75
CA GLY A 484 -18.79 -23.86 18.76
C GLY A 484 -19.11 -23.24 17.39
N ALA A 485 -18.61 -23.79 16.29
CA ALA A 485 -18.91 -23.29 14.95
C ALA A 485 -20.37 -23.58 14.54
N ASN A 486 -20.93 -22.71 13.69
CA ASN A 486 -22.28 -22.84 13.16
C ASN A 486 -22.22 -23.08 11.64
N PHE A 487 -22.92 -24.10 11.16
CA PHE A 487 -22.94 -24.48 9.76
C PHE A 487 -24.39 -24.59 9.24
N GLU A 488 -24.65 -24.07 8.04
CA GLU A 488 -25.81 -24.52 7.27
C GLU A 488 -25.62 -25.97 6.78
N GLY A 489 -24.45 -26.26 6.24
CA GLY A 489 -24.01 -27.61 5.87
C GLY A 489 -22.49 -27.62 5.64
N ALA A 490 -21.84 -28.72 5.99
CA ALA A 490 -20.40 -28.88 5.86
C ALA A 490 -20.04 -30.23 5.20
N TYR A 491 -19.12 -30.17 4.23
CA TYR A 491 -18.69 -31.31 3.43
C TYR A 491 -17.21 -31.58 3.59
N PHE A 492 -16.86 -32.73 4.15
CA PHE A 492 -15.49 -33.17 4.46
C PHE A 492 -15.05 -34.38 3.60
N ALA A 493 -15.75 -34.66 2.49
CA ALA A 493 -15.39 -35.80 1.64
C ALA A 493 -13.91 -35.71 1.20
N ASP A 494 -13.16 -36.83 1.31
CA ASP A 494 -11.73 -36.90 1.00
C ASP A 494 -10.82 -36.02 1.88
N ALA A 495 -11.35 -35.34 2.90
CA ALA A 495 -10.55 -34.56 3.84
C ALA A 495 -9.68 -35.52 4.72
N THR A 496 -8.51 -35.03 5.11
CA THR A 496 -7.55 -35.78 5.91
C THR A 496 -7.26 -35.07 7.22
N PHE A 497 -7.43 -35.79 8.35
CA PHE A 497 -7.19 -35.30 9.71
C PHE A 497 -6.00 -36.05 10.30
N GLY A 498 -4.84 -35.37 10.41
CA GLY A 498 -3.58 -35.97 10.84
C GLY A 498 -3.45 -36.13 12.35
N GLN A 499 -4.12 -35.26 13.11
CA GLN A 499 -4.14 -35.30 14.59
C GLN A 499 -5.56 -35.06 15.10
N GLY A 500 -5.73 -34.35 16.21
CA GLY A 500 -7.04 -34.07 16.81
C GLY A 500 -7.99 -33.24 15.92
N ALA A 501 -9.28 -33.50 16.07
CA ALA A 501 -10.34 -32.70 15.46
C ALA A 501 -11.48 -32.47 16.47
N ASP A 502 -11.68 -31.21 16.85
CA ASP A 502 -12.66 -30.82 17.86
C ASP A 502 -13.91 -30.21 17.23
N PHE A 503 -14.99 -30.99 17.18
CA PHE A 503 -16.32 -30.57 16.72
C PHE A 503 -17.31 -30.37 17.87
N ARG A 504 -16.85 -30.21 19.11
CA ARG A 504 -17.77 -29.99 20.23
C ARG A 504 -18.51 -28.67 20.09
N GLN A 505 -19.74 -28.64 20.59
CA GLN A 505 -20.60 -27.46 20.57
C GLN A 505 -20.84 -26.90 19.14
N THR A 506 -20.70 -27.71 18.11
CA THR A 506 -21.08 -27.32 16.74
C THR A 506 -22.60 -27.28 16.57
N SER A 507 -23.08 -26.52 15.58
CA SER A 507 -24.47 -26.52 15.17
C SER A 507 -24.58 -26.69 13.65
N PHE A 508 -25.46 -27.63 13.22
CA PHE A 508 -25.79 -27.88 11.81
C PHE A 508 -27.30 -27.62 11.62
N MET A 509 -27.61 -26.57 10.84
CA MET A 509 -29.00 -26.05 10.77
C MET A 509 -29.85 -26.70 9.70
N TYR A 510 -29.34 -26.95 8.49
CA TYR A 510 -30.12 -27.44 7.36
C TYR A 510 -29.68 -28.80 6.83
N VAL A 511 -28.37 -29.08 6.85
CA VAL A 511 -27.82 -30.32 6.30
C VAL A 511 -26.90 -30.97 7.32
N LYS A 512 -27.04 -32.30 7.47
CA LYS A 512 -26.16 -33.13 8.28
C LYS A 512 -24.71 -33.01 7.75
N PRO A 513 -23.68 -32.94 8.61
CA PRO A 513 -22.28 -32.96 8.16
C PRO A 513 -21.98 -34.24 7.38
N SER A 514 -21.30 -34.11 6.23
CA SER A 514 -20.97 -35.24 5.37
C SER A 514 -19.48 -35.53 5.38
N PHE A 515 -19.13 -36.76 5.75
CA PHE A 515 -17.79 -37.34 5.71
C PHE A 515 -17.64 -38.40 4.63
N GLU A 516 -18.73 -38.67 3.90
CA GLU A 516 -18.79 -39.65 2.83
C GLU A 516 -18.64 -38.98 1.45
N ALA A 517 -18.27 -39.79 0.47
CA ALA A 517 -18.23 -39.34 -0.92
C ALA A 517 -19.64 -39.06 -1.45
N LEU A 518 -19.90 -37.86 -1.86
CA LEU A 518 -21.15 -37.47 -2.56
C LEU A 518 -21.15 -37.88 -4.04
N GLU A 519 -19.97 -38.10 -4.60
CA GLU A 519 -19.76 -38.47 -6.00
C GLU A 519 -18.78 -39.66 -6.12
N ARG A 520 -18.87 -40.42 -7.23
CA ARG A 520 -18.02 -41.60 -7.49
C ARG A 520 -16.50 -41.31 -7.55
N ARG A 521 -16.08 -40.03 -7.59
CA ARG A 521 -14.68 -39.58 -7.69
C ARG A 521 -14.08 -39.09 -6.38
N LEU A 522 -14.88 -38.88 -5.34
CA LEU A 522 -14.40 -38.45 -4.03
C LEU A 522 -14.30 -39.68 -3.11
N GLN A 523 -13.25 -39.65 -2.28
CA GLN A 523 -13.03 -40.67 -1.26
C GLN A 523 -13.69 -40.25 0.07
N ARG A 524 -13.70 -41.13 1.03
CA ARG A 524 -14.19 -40.89 2.38
C ARG A 524 -13.22 -40.02 3.15
N ALA A 525 -13.70 -39.26 4.14
CA ALA A 525 -12.82 -38.54 5.06
C ALA A 525 -11.93 -39.54 5.83
N ARG A 526 -10.68 -39.16 6.00
CA ARG A 526 -9.62 -39.99 6.61
C ARG A 526 -9.15 -39.40 7.92
N PHE A 527 -9.03 -40.25 8.95
CA PHE A 527 -8.54 -39.89 10.28
C PHE A 527 -7.29 -40.73 10.61
N SER A 528 -6.22 -40.12 11.13
CA SER A 528 -4.98 -40.82 11.41
C SER A 528 -5.15 -41.82 12.54
N ALA A 529 -4.74 -43.06 12.29
CA ALA A 529 -4.69 -44.11 13.31
C ALA A 529 -3.54 -43.94 14.33
N GLN A 530 -2.61 -43.03 14.04
CA GLN A 530 -1.51 -42.68 14.95
C GLN A 530 -1.88 -41.52 15.92
N ALA A 531 -2.95 -40.82 15.68
CA ALA A 531 -3.45 -39.76 16.58
C ALA A 531 -3.97 -40.35 17.91
N ASP A 532 -4.16 -39.47 18.91
CA ASP A 532 -4.85 -39.88 20.14
C ASP A 532 -6.35 -40.12 19.83
N PRO A 533 -6.92 -41.34 20.14
CA PRO A 533 -8.34 -41.60 19.97
C PRO A 533 -9.25 -40.60 20.69
N GLN A 534 -8.79 -40.02 21.81
CA GLN A 534 -9.53 -39.00 22.58
C GLN A 534 -9.41 -37.60 21.96
N GLY A 535 -8.57 -37.37 20.97
CA GLY A 535 -8.41 -36.13 20.24
C GLY A 535 -9.49 -35.91 19.16
N TYR A 536 -10.29 -36.92 18.83
CA TYR A 536 -11.38 -36.81 17.87
C TYR A 536 -12.72 -36.67 18.61
N LEU A 537 -13.29 -35.45 18.61
CA LEU A 537 -14.43 -35.10 19.45
C LEU A 537 -15.60 -34.63 18.58
N PHE A 538 -16.68 -35.40 18.54
CA PHE A 538 -17.88 -35.20 17.71
C PHE A 538 -19.12 -35.01 18.59
N GLU A 539 -19.43 -33.76 18.96
CA GLU A 539 -20.58 -33.41 19.80
C GLU A 539 -21.25 -32.13 19.28
N ALA A 540 -22.44 -32.26 18.73
CA ALA A 540 -23.24 -31.10 18.36
C ALA A 540 -23.95 -30.50 19.59
N ARG A 541 -24.33 -29.23 19.52
CA ARG A 541 -25.18 -28.60 20.54
C ARG A 541 -26.54 -29.29 20.61
N PRO A 542 -27.18 -29.30 21.80
CA PRO A 542 -28.52 -29.86 21.96
C PRO A 542 -29.57 -29.24 21.03
N GLU A 543 -29.40 -27.94 20.71
CA GLU A 543 -30.33 -27.17 19.85
C GLU A 543 -30.03 -27.33 18.35
N SER A 544 -28.99 -28.06 17.97
CA SER A 544 -28.66 -28.31 16.57
C SER A 544 -29.72 -29.17 15.88
N ALA A 545 -30.15 -28.75 14.68
CA ALA A 545 -31.13 -29.52 13.92
C ALA A 545 -30.60 -30.91 13.49
N HIS A 546 -29.27 -31.01 13.31
CA HIS A 546 -28.58 -32.24 12.96
C HIS A 546 -27.36 -32.45 13.87
N GLY A 547 -27.05 -33.71 14.20
CA GLY A 547 -25.89 -34.12 14.97
C GLY A 547 -24.99 -35.07 14.19
N PHE A 548 -23.97 -35.54 14.87
CA PHE A 548 -23.11 -36.61 14.34
C PHE A 548 -23.74 -37.96 14.56
N SER A 549 -23.72 -38.81 13.55
CA SER A 549 -23.90 -40.25 13.71
C SER A 549 -22.51 -40.87 13.73
N CYS A 550 -22.06 -41.39 14.87
CA CYS A 550 -20.75 -41.97 15.03
C CYS A 550 -20.84 -43.50 15.14
N GLY A 551 -19.80 -44.16 14.69
CA GLY A 551 -19.56 -45.57 14.82
C GLY A 551 -18.10 -45.83 15.18
N THR A 552 -17.68 -47.08 15.18
CA THR A 552 -16.31 -47.48 15.51
C THR A 552 -15.53 -47.90 14.26
N ALA A 553 -14.24 -47.55 14.22
CA ALA A 553 -13.29 -48.05 13.24
C ALA A 553 -12.01 -48.52 13.96
N GLU A 554 -11.37 -49.53 13.45
CA GLU A 554 -10.16 -50.10 14.03
C GLU A 554 -9.01 -50.15 13.02
N LEU A 555 -7.85 -49.69 13.45
CA LEU A 555 -6.60 -49.82 12.70
C LEU A 555 -5.41 -49.74 13.67
N LEU A 556 -4.33 -50.46 13.39
CA LEU A 556 -3.13 -50.54 14.23
C LEU A 556 -3.41 -50.95 15.68
N ASN A 557 -4.37 -51.88 15.90
CA ASN A 557 -4.84 -52.36 17.21
C ASN A 557 -5.39 -51.22 18.12
N ARG A 558 -5.94 -50.19 17.51
CA ARG A 558 -6.59 -49.06 18.23
C ARG A 558 -7.98 -48.84 17.68
N THR A 559 -8.92 -48.59 18.58
CA THR A 559 -10.31 -48.32 18.26
C THR A 559 -10.61 -46.82 18.39
N PHE A 560 -11.27 -46.28 17.40
CA PHE A 560 -11.68 -44.88 17.33
C PHE A 560 -13.18 -44.76 17.14
N VAL A 561 -13.77 -43.72 17.75
CA VAL A 561 -15.16 -43.31 17.49
C VAL A 561 -15.14 -42.21 16.44
N LEU A 562 -15.68 -42.50 15.26
CA LEU A 562 -15.64 -41.59 14.10
C LEU A 562 -17.05 -41.40 13.51
N PRO A 563 -17.32 -40.34 12.73
CA PRO A 563 -18.53 -40.26 11.95
C PRO A 563 -18.71 -41.46 11.03
N ILE A 564 -19.94 -41.98 10.95
CA ILE A 564 -20.26 -43.13 10.09
C ILE A 564 -19.79 -42.87 8.66
N GLY A 565 -19.14 -43.83 8.06
CA GLY A 565 -18.59 -43.77 6.72
C GLY A 565 -17.16 -43.21 6.61
N ALA A 566 -16.64 -42.53 7.64
CA ALA A 566 -15.23 -42.14 7.69
C ALA A 566 -14.30 -43.38 7.89
N VAL A 567 -13.03 -43.26 7.53
CA VAL A 567 -12.02 -44.33 7.65
C VAL A 567 -10.81 -43.86 8.45
N LEU A 568 -10.14 -44.80 9.06
CA LEU A 568 -8.78 -44.59 9.57
C LEU A 568 -7.75 -44.83 8.47
N TYR A 569 -6.66 -44.11 8.52
CA TYR A 569 -5.48 -44.37 7.68
C TYR A 569 -4.23 -44.43 8.54
N ASP A 570 -3.25 -45.20 8.08
CA ASP A 570 -1.92 -45.21 8.66
C ASP A 570 -1.02 -44.24 7.88
N PRO A 571 -0.53 -43.14 8.50
CA PRO A 571 0.34 -42.18 7.84
C PRO A 571 1.61 -42.80 7.23
N ASP A 572 2.14 -43.86 7.85
CA ASP A 572 3.36 -44.55 7.39
C ASP A 572 3.12 -45.50 6.19
N SER A 573 1.89 -45.59 5.70
CA SER A 573 1.50 -46.44 4.58
C SER A 573 1.32 -45.70 3.25
N TRP A 574 1.83 -44.49 3.14
CA TRP A 574 1.74 -43.72 1.89
C TRP A 574 2.53 -44.40 0.77
N ASP A 575 1.90 -44.66 -0.36
CA ASP A 575 2.50 -45.20 -1.56
C ASP A 575 2.69 -44.10 -2.60
N GLU A 576 3.94 -43.74 -2.84
CA GLU A 576 4.33 -42.64 -3.77
C GLU A 576 3.91 -42.93 -5.22
N GLU A 577 3.93 -44.21 -5.65
CA GLU A 577 3.58 -44.56 -7.02
C GLU A 577 2.07 -44.49 -7.25
N LYS A 578 1.29 -44.90 -6.27
CA LYS A 578 -0.17 -44.91 -6.34
C LYS A 578 -0.81 -43.61 -5.86
N GLN A 579 -0.03 -42.76 -5.16
CA GLN A 579 -0.55 -41.50 -4.52
C GLN A 579 -1.71 -41.81 -3.55
N GLU A 580 -1.61 -42.89 -2.78
CA GLU A 580 -2.64 -43.34 -1.82
C GLU A 580 -2.05 -44.01 -0.58
N TYR A 581 -2.83 -44.04 0.51
CA TYR A 581 -2.49 -44.80 1.69
C TYR A 581 -2.90 -46.27 1.49
N THR A 582 -1.97 -47.21 1.67
CA THR A 582 -2.21 -48.63 1.44
C THR A 582 -2.82 -49.36 2.65
N ARG A 583 -2.71 -48.77 3.86
CA ARG A 583 -3.35 -49.27 5.08
C ARG A 583 -4.48 -48.34 5.52
N ILE A 584 -5.70 -48.74 5.23
CA ILE A 584 -6.94 -48.01 5.54
C ILE A 584 -7.89 -49.01 6.25
N SER A 585 -8.65 -48.54 7.24
CA SER A 585 -9.65 -49.35 7.92
C SER A 585 -10.89 -49.58 7.05
N GLU A 586 -11.74 -50.52 7.47
CA GLU A 586 -13.14 -50.49 7.07
C GLU A 586 -13.79 -49.16 7.53
N PRO A 587 -14.85 -48.73 6.86
CA PRO A 587 -15.58 -47.53 7.28
C PRO A 587 -16.19 -47.69 8.67
N ALA A 588 -16.19 -46.60 9.44
CA ALA A 588 -16.83 -46.59 10.76
C ALA A 588 -18.33 -46.95 10.65
N GLN A 589 -18.76 -47.91 11.48
CA GLN A 589 -20.11 -48.46 11.52
C GLN A 589 -20.68 -48.40 12.92
#